data_b2b0d4333d9783d65b54f9cad84c52a1
#
_entry.id   b2b0d4333d9783d65b54f9cad84c52a1
#
_cell.length_a   1.000
_cell.length_b   1.000
_cell.length_c   1.000
_cell.angle_alpha   90.00
_cell.angle_beta   90.00
_cell.angle_gamma   90.00
#
_symmetry.space_group_name_H-M   'P 1'
#
loop_
_entity.id
_entity.type
_entity.pdbx_description
1 polymer ?
#
loop_
_entity_poly.entity_id
_entity_poly.type
_entity_poly.pdbx_seq_one_letter_code
_entity_poly.pdbx_strand_id
1 'polypeptide(L)'
;DQKGKVKTITPDLLTRFDDTLVVLEKWKPQKPLSVVHYEGEKERYYVKRFLVENSNREEMVISEHPKSFMELVSTDWRPVIEIEFVKPRGKDPKPNQSVDLENFISVKGIKALGNQLSSEKIKNINRLEPLPYEEPQEKVPEEIEVVDEEALEAESKKKSQNDDSDQPKLF
;
A
#
# COMPACT_ATOMS: atom_id res chain seq x y z
N ASP A 1 12.29 -1.77 -5.57
CA ASP A 1 13.51 -1.58 -6.37
C ASP A 1 13.25 -1.93 -7.84
N GLN A 2 14.25 -1.76 -8.70
CA GLN A 2 14.17 -2.06 -10.14
C GLN A 2 13.90 -3.54 -10.43
N LYS A 3 14.25 -4.43 -9.52
CA LYS A 3 14.04 -5.88 -9.65
C LYS A 3 12.61 -6.29 -9.25
N GLY A 4 11.77 -5.34 -8.86
CA GLY A 4 10.41 -5.62 -8.41
C GLY A 4 10.34 -6.17 -6.98
N LYS A 5 11.30 -5.87 -6.12
CA LYS A 5 11.25 -6.21 -4.71
C LYS A 5 10.69 -5.06 -3.89
N VAL A 6 9.82 -5.37 -2.96
CA VAL A 6 9.21 -4.43 -2.02
C VAL A 6 9.33 -4.95 -0.59
N LYS A 7 9.55 -4.05 0.36
CA LYS A 7 9.51 -4.35 1.80
C LYS A 7 9.21 -3.08 2.60
N THR A 8 8.69 -3.24 3.79
CA THR A 8 8.64 -2.19 4.82
C THR A 8 9.86 -2.32 5.73
N ILE A 9 10.38 -1.21 6.19
CA ILE A 9 11.51 -1.16 7.11
C ILE A 9 11.25 -0.08 8.16
N THR A 10 11.88 -0.22 9.34
CA THR A 10 12.03 0.88 10.28
C THR A 10 13.42 1.47 10.04
N PRO A 11 13.54 2.63 9.39
CA PRO A 11 14.84 3.21 9.07
C PRO A 11 15.55 3.72 10.33
N ASP A 12 16.87 3.61 10.35
CA ASP A 12 17.74 4.25 11.32
C ASP A 12 18.83 5.06 10.61
N LEU A 13 19.69 5.71 11.36
CA LEU A 13 20.77 6.55 10.82
C LEU A 13 21.83 5.75 10.02
N LEU A 14 21.86 4.43 10.17
CA LEU A 14 22.79 3.54 9.48
C LEU A 14 22.14 2.81 8.30
N THR A 15 20.83 3.00 8.10
CA THR A 15 20.11 2.37 6.99
C THR A 15 20.69 2.83 5.67
N ARG A 16 21.16 1.88 4.86
CA ARG A 16 21.67 2.12 3.51
C ARG A 16 20.74 1.53 2.49
N PHE A 17 20.57 2.25 1.40
CA PHE A 17 19.81 1.80 0.23
C PHE A 17 20.79 1.59 -0.92
N ASP A 18 20.54 0.58 -1.75
CA ASP A 18 21.33 0.35 -2.94
C ASP A 18 20.83 1.20 -4.14
N ASP A 19 21.66 1.26 -5.19
CA ASP A 19 21.40 2.07 -6.37
C ASP A 19 20.19 1.56 -7.20
N THR A 20 19.64 0.40 -6.87
CA THR A 20 18.45 -0.16 -7.52
C THR A 20 17.14 0.34 -6.92
N LEU A 21 17.19 1.17 -5.87
CA LEU A 21 16.02 1.74 -5.23
C LEU A 21 15.27 2.65 -6.20
N VAL A 22 13.97 2.39 -6.40
CA VAL A 22 13.10 3.19 -7.28
C VAL A 22 12.21 4.13 -6.47
N VAL A 23 11.66 3.63 -5.37
CA VAL A 23 10.74 4.39 -4.50
C VAL A 23 11.11 4.17 -3.05
N LEU A 24 11.14 5.25 -2.28
CA LEU A 24 11.21 5.27 -0.84
C LEU A 24 10.14 6.24 -0.33
N GLU A 25 9.16 5.73 0.42
CA GLU A 25 8.05 6.54 0.91
C GLU A 25 7.61 6.05 2.30
N LYS A 26 6.99 6.95 3.08
CA LYS A 26 6.36 6.58 4.35
C LYS A 26 5.24 5.57 4.07
N TRP A 27 5.30 4.42 4.74
CA TRP A 27 4.27 3.41 4.63
C TRP A 27 2.93 3.92 5.14
N LYS A 28 1.88 3.71 4.34
CA LYS A 28 0.48 3.98 4.69
C LYS A 28 -0.32 2.69 4.44
N PRO A 29 -0.98 2.12 5.46
CA PRO A 29 -1.61 0.79 5.35
C PRO A 29 -2.71 0.71 4.29
N GLN A 30 -3.39 1.82 4.02
CA GLN A 30 -4.51 1.89 3.07
C GLN A 30 -4.09 2.35 1.66
N LYS A 31 -2.84 2.82 1.49
CA LYS A 31 -2.37 3.37 0.23
C LYS A 31 -1.87 2.25 -0.68
N PRO A 32 -2.53 2.00 -1.81
CA PRO A 32 -2.10 0.95 -2.72
C PRO A 32 -0.87 1.35 -3.52
N LEU A 33 0.00 0.39 -3.76
CA LEU A 33 1.07 0.48 -4.74
C LEU A 33 0.53 0.01 -6.09
N SER A 34 0.74 0.81 -7.14
CA SER A 34 0.36 0.49 -8.51
C SER A 34 1.60 0.17 -9.32
N VAL A 35 1.61 -0.98 -9.98
CA VAL A 35 2.75 -1.47 -10.76
C VAL A 35 2.30 -1.86 -12.15
N VAL A 36 3.00 -1.32 -13.15
CA VAL A 36 2.93 -1.79 -14.54
C VAL A 36 4.17 -2.61 -14.80
N HIS A 37 3.98 -3.84 -15.27
CA HIS A 37 5.10 -4.74 -15.54
C HIS A 37 4.90 -5.54 -16.82
N TYR A 38 6.00 -5.90 -17.44
CA TYR A 38 6.01 -6.85 -18.55
C TYR A 38 6.16 -8.26 -18.01
N GLU A 39 5.25 -9.15 -18.39
CA GLU A 39 5.31 -10.56 -18.05
C GLU A 39 5.98 -11.34 -19.17
N GLY A 40 7.17 -11.84 -18.89
CA GLY A 40 8.02 -12.46 -19.92
C GLY A 40 7.50 -13.77 -20.48
N GLU A 41 6.78 -14.56 -19.69
CA GLU A 41 6.17 -15.81 -20.15
C GLU A 41 5.02 -15.56 -21.14
N LYS A 42 4.19 -14.54 -20.84
CA LYS A 42 3.01 -14.19 -21.65
C LYS A 42 3.29 -13.14 -22.72
N GLU A 43 4.46 -12.52 -22.67
CA GLU A 43 4.91 -11.46 -23.58
C GLU A 43 3.90 -10.30 -23.68
N ARG A 44 3.37 -9.87 -22.50
CA ARG A 44 2.35 -8.81 -22.38
C ARG A 44 2.61 -7.94 -21.16
N TYR A 45 2.08 -6.71 -21.25
CA TYR A 45 2.05 -5.79 -20.11
C TYR A 45 0.83 -6.04 -19.24
N TYR A 46 1.06 -6.05 -17.92
CA TYR A 46 0.04 -6.20 -16.90
C TYR A 46 0.10 -5.03 -15.93
N VAL A 47 -1.04 -4.72 -15.37
CA VAL A 47 -1.17 -3.76 -14.26
C VAL A 47 -1.65 -4.49 -13.04
N LYS A 48 -1.08 -4.18 -11.89
CA LYS A 48 -1.60 -4.62 -10.60
C LYS A 48 -1.57 -3.51 -9.56
N ARG A 49 -2.52 -3.56 -8.65
CA ARG A 49 -2.58 -2.69 -7.47
C ARG A 49 -2.71 -3.56 -6.24
N PHE A 50 -1.94 -3.29 -5.22
CA PHE A 50 -1.92 -4.08 -3.98
C PHE A 50 -1.51 -3.22 -2.80
N LEU A 51 -1.89 -3.66 -1.59
CA LEU A 51 -1.42 -3.07 -0.34
C LEU A 51 -0.13 -3.76 0.09
N VAL A 52 0.83 -2.98 0.56
CA VAL A 52 2.08 -3.51 1.12
C VAL A 52 1.86 -3.80 2.60
N GLU A 53 2.12 -5.03 3.01
CA GLU A 53 2.02 -5.43 4.42
C GLU A 53 3.22 -4.91 5.23
N ASN A 54 2.98 -4.54 6.49
CA ASN A 54 4.04 -4.14 7.40
C ASN A 54 4.72 -5.38 8.02
N SER A 55 5.50 -6.09 7.23
CA SER A 55 6.07 -7.38 7.62
C SER A 55 7.58 -7.42 7.71
N ASN A 56 8.31 -6.36 7.36
CA ASN A 56 9.78 -6.34 7.21
C ASN A 56 10.33 -7.44 6.26
N ARG A 57 9.46 -8.18 5.60
CA ARG A 57 9.83 -9.23 4.64
C ARG A 57 9.96 -8.62 3.25
N GLU A 58 10.93 -9.12 2.52
CA GLU A 58 11.08 -8.80 1.11
C GLU A 58 10.13 -9.66 0.28
N GLU A 59 9.32 -9.03 -0.55
CA GLU A 59 8.39 -9.72 -1.42
C GLU A 59 8.63 -9.33 -2.89
N MET A 60 8.54 -10.33 -3.76
CA MET A 60 8.61 -10.11 -5.21
C MET A 60 7.26 -9.68 -5.74
N VAL A 61 7.26 -8.56 -6.48
CA VAL A 61 6.05 -7.99 -7.09
C VAL A 61 5.83 -8.49 -8.50
N ILE A 62 6.90 -8.83 -9.23
CA ILE A 62 6.85 -9.37 -10.60
C ILE A 62 7.34 -10.81 -10.61
N SER A 63 7.10 -11.54 -11.71
CA SER A 63 7.61 -12.89 -11.87
C SER A 63 9.12 -12.93 -12.03
N GLU A 64 9.75 -14.03 -11.62
CA GLU A 64 11.20 -14.25 -11.74
C GLU A 64 11.63 -14.65 -13.16
N HIS A 65 10.71 -14.61 -14.14
CA HIS A 65 11.03 -14.95 -15.51
C HIS A 65 12.09 -13.97 -16.08
N PRO A 66 13.12 -14.45 -16.81
CA PRO A 66 14.27 -13.61 -17.24
C PRO A 66 13.89 -12.41 -18.13
N LYS A 67 12.75 -12.50 -18.84
CA LYS A 67 12.23 -11.41 -19.67
C LYS A 67 11.23 -10.51 -18.94
N SER A 68 10.89 -10.82 -17.71
CA SER A 68 9.98 -9.99 -16.92
C SER A 68 10.71 -8.78 -16.34
N PHE A 69 10.08 -7.63 -16.39
CA PHE A 69 10.64 -6.41 -15.81
C PHE A 69 9.53 -5.46 -15.35
N MET A 70 9.89 -4.59 -14.42
CA MET A 70 9.03 -3.53 -13.94
C MET A 70 9.17 -2.32 -14.85
N GLU A 71 8.08 -1.92 -15.50
CA GLU A 71 8.05 -0.74 -16.38
C GLU A 71 7.84 0.55 -15.59
N LEU A 72 6.83 0.53 -14.69
CA LEU A 72 6.45 1.70 -13.93
C LEU A 72 5.91 1.30 -12.57
N VAL A 73 6.26 2.08 -11.55
CA VAL A 73 5.66 1.99 -10.21
C VAL A 73 5.14 3.37 -9.80
N SER A 74 3.96 3.40 -9.19
CA SER A 74 3.40 4.62 -8.61
C SER A 74 2.82 4.35 -7.23
N THR A 75 3.10 5.27 -6.33
CA THR A 75 2.51 5.36 -5.00
C THR A 75 1.36 6.36 -4.92
N ASP A 76 0.96 6.96 -6.04
CA ASP A 76 -0.18 7.85 -6.05
C ASP A 76 -1.48 7.09 -5.75
N TRP A 77 -2.43 7.76 -5.12
CA TRP A 77 -3.74 7.18 -4.88
C TRP A 77 -4.47 6.86 -6.17
N ARG A 78 -4.39 7.78 -7.14
CA ARG A 78 -5.08 7.68 -8.43
C ARG A 78 -4.14 7.96 -9.59
N PRO A 79 -3.19 7.03 -9.84
CA PRO A 79 -2.19 7.21 -10.89
C PRO A 79 -2.79 7.05 -12.27
N VAL A 80 -2.28 7.86 -13.21
CA VAL A 80 -2.68 7.83 -14.61
C VAL A 80 -1.45 7.55 -15.47
N ILE A 81 -1.64 6.72 -16.49
CA ILE A 81 -0.62 6.43 -17.51
C ILE A 81 -1.15 6.71 -18.90
N GLU A 82 -0.25 6.99 -19.82
CA GLU A 82 -0.52 7.05 -21.24
C GLU A 82 0.15 5.87 -21.95
N ILE A 83 -0.58 5.22 -22.82
CA ILE A 83 -0.10 4.10 -23.63
C ILE A 83 0.07 4.55 -25.06
N GLU A 84 1.29 4.40 -25.60
CA GLU A 84 1.57 4.53 -27.01
C GLU A 84 1.60 3.14 -27.65
N PHE A 85 0.92 2.98 -28.78
CA PHE A 85 0.90 1.71 -29.49
C PHE A 85 1.89 1.65 -30.64
N VAL A 86 2.36 0.45 -30.93
CA VAL A 86 3.18 0.20 -32.13
C VAL A 86 2.32 0.39 -33.36
N LYS A 87 2.79 1.22 -34.31
CA LYS A 87 2.11 1.43 -35.58
C LYS A 87 2.10 0.11 -36.40
N PRO A 88 0.92 -0.44 -36.71
CA PRO A 88 0.82 -1.62 -37.56
C PRO A 88 1.25 -1.28 -38.98
N ARG A 89 1.88 -2.23 -39.67
CA ARG A 89 2.28 -2.06 -41.07
C ARG A 89 1.06 -1.87 -41.96
N GLY A 90 1.01 -0.77 -42.74
CA GLY A 90 -0.07 -0.49 -43.67
C GLY A 90 -1.40 -0.03 -43.08
N LYS A 91 -1.40 0.36 -41.78
CA LYS A 91 -2.58 0.93 -41.10
C LYS A 91 -2.22 2.26 -40.46
N ASP A 92 -3.23 3.05 -40.15
CA ASP A 92 -3.04 4.27 -39.36
C ASP A 92 -2.61 3.94 -37.93
N PRO A 93 -1.79 4.77 -37.31
CA PRO A 93 -1.41 4.61 -35.91
C PRO A 93 -2.66 4.72 -35.03
N LYS A 94 -2.76 3.82 -34.05
CA LYS A 94 -3.78 3.95 -33.00
C LYS A 94 -3.46 5.18 -32.16
N PRO A 95 -4.44 5.99 -31.79
CA PRO A 95 -4.23 7.12 -30.89
C PRO A 95 -3.74 6.64 -29.52
N ASN A 96 -2.93 7.45 -28.85
CA ASN A 96 -2.51 7.21 -27.49
C ASN A 96 -3.75 7.06 -26.59
N GLN A 97 -3.63 6.20 -25.58
CA GLN A 97 -4.71 5.92 -24.65
C GLN A 97 -4.28 6.30 -23.22
N SER A 98 -5.03 7.20 -22.60
CA SER A 98 -4.89 7.49 -21.18
C SER A 98 -5.68 6.48 -20.35
N VAL A 99 -5.07 5.95 -19.29
CA VAL A 99 -5.66 4.95 -18.40
C VAL A 99 -5.51 5.38 -16.95
N ASP A 100 -6.63 5.57 -16.28
CA ASP A 100 -6.71 5.73 -14.83
C ASP A 100 -6.63 4.35 -14.18
N LEU A 101 -5.53 4.09 -13.47
CA LEU A 101 -5.24 2.77 -12.90
C LEU A 101 -6.18 2.41 -11.73
N GLU A 102 -6.77 3.39 -11.05
CA GLU A 102 -7.75 3.12 -10.00
C GLU A 102 -9.03 2.50 -10.58
N ASN A 103 -9.53 3.07 -11.67
CA ASN A 103 -10.71 2.55 -12.35
C ASN A 103 -10.42 1.30 -13.18
N PHE A 104 -9.17 1.11 -13.62
CA PHE A 104 -8.78 -0.01 -14.47
C PHE A 104 -8.70 -1.33 -13.70
N ILE A 105 -8.23 -1.30 -12.45
CA ILE A 105 -8.04 -2.49 -11.63
C ILE A 105 -8.26 -2.20 -10.15
N SER A 106 -9.07 -3.05 -9.50
CA SER A 106 -9.22 -3.06 -8.05
C SER A 106 -7.95 -3.54 -7.35
N VAL A 107 -7.80 -3.19 -6.07
CA VAL A 107 -6.72 -3.70 -5.21
C VAL A 107 -6.85 -5.21 -5.05
N LYS A 108 -5.75 -5.93 -5.30
CA LYS A 108 -5.63 -7.40 -5.21
C LYS A 108 -4.43 -7.77 -4.35
N GLY A 109 -4.22 -9.07 -4.14
CA GLY A 109 -3.02 -9.55 -3.43
C GLY A 109 -1.72 -9.29 -4.21
N ILE A 110 -0.62 -9.10 -3.50
CA ILE A 110 0.70 -8.79 -4.07
C ILE A 110 1.19 -9.84 -5.09
N LYS A 111 0.80 -11.10 -4.91
CA LYS A 111 1.17 -12.22 -5.81
C LYS A 111 0.25 -12.35 -7.04
N ALA A 112 -0.81 -11.54 -7.14
CA ALA A 112 -1.68 -11.57 -8.31
C ALA A 112 -0.92 -11.08 -9.55
N LEU A 113 -1.18 -11.69 -10.70
CA LEU A 113 -0.62 -11.25 -11.98
C LEU A 113 -1.11 -9.85 -12.35
N GLY A 114 -2.35 -9.53 -12.01
CA GLY A 114 -3.01 -8.28 -12.39
C GLY A 114 -3.87 -8.43 -13.65
N ASN A 115 -4.28 -7.29 -14.19
CA ASN A 115 -5.04 -7.23 -15.42
C ASN A 115 -4.12 -6.91 -16.61
N GLN A 116 -4.33 -7.56 -17.74
CA GLN A 116 -3.60 -7.23 -18.96
C GLN A 116 -3.94 -5.79 -19.39
N LEU A 117 -2.90 -5.01 -19.65
CA LEU A 117 -3.04 -3.58 -19.97
C LEU A 117 -3.64 -3.36 -21.35
N SER A 118 -3.22 -4.13 -22.34
CA SER A 118 -3.76 -4.09 -23.71
C SER A 118 -3.54 -5.43 -24.42
N SER A 119 -4.43 -5.73 -25.36
CA SER A 119 -4.23 -6.84 -26.32
C SER A 119 -3.27 -6.47 -27.45
N GLU A 120 -3.07 -5.17 -27.69
CA GLU A 120 -2.22 -4.66 -28.75
C GLU A 120 -0.76 -4.49 -28.29
N LYS A 121 0.14 -4.41 -29.26
CA LYS A 121 1.56 -4.18 -28.95
C LYS A 121 1.77 -2.74 -28.48
N ILE A 122 2.29 -2.61 -27.29
CA ILE A 122 2.63 -1.34 -26.66
C ILE A 122 4.04 -0.96 -27.11
N LYS A 123 4.21 0.31 -27.49
CA LYS A 123 5.49 0.90 -27.86
C LYS A 123 6.15 1.56 -26.64
N ASN A 124 5.35 2.33 -25.88
CA ASN A 124 5.82 3.08 -24.72
C ASN A 124 4.70 3.26 -23.70
N ILE A 125 5.05 3.40 -22.43
CA ILE A 125 4.14 3.70 -21.32
C ILE A 125 4.71 4.90 -20.57
N ASN A 126 3.96 5.99 -20.55
CA ASN A 126 4.36 7.23 -19.91
C ASN A 126 3.52 7.45 -18.65
N ARG A 127 4.14 7.94 -17.57
CA ARG A 127 3.40 8.42 -16.40
C ARG A 127 2.81 9.79 -16.71
N LEU A 128 1.53 9.96 -16.44
CA LEU A 128 0.86 11.26 -16.47
C LEU A 128 0.69 11.80 -15.03
N GLU A 129 0.22 13.03 -14.95
CA GLU A 129 -0.15 13.64 -13.68
C GLU A 129 -1.30 12.83 -13.03
N PRO A 130 -1.18 12.48 -11.74
CA PRO A 130 -2.23 11.72 -11.08
C PRO A 130 -3.51 12.55 -10.93
N LEU A 131 -4.65 11.88 -10.95
CA LEU A 131 -5.93 12.53 -10.70
C LEU A 131 -6.09 12.90 -9.23
N PRO A 132 -6.84 13.96 -8.93
CA PRO A 132 -7.15 14.34 -7.55
C PRO A 132 -7.80 13.17 -6.80
N TYR A 133 -7.37 13.00 -5.56
CA TYR A 133 -7.90 11.98 -4.65
C TYR A 133 -7.94 12.55 -3.23
N GLU A 134 -9.08 12.43 -2.58
CA GLU A 134 -9.20 12.79 -1.17
C GLU A 134 -8.67 11.63 -0.32
N GLU A 135 -7.52 11.84 0.33
CA GLU A 135 -6.96 10.82 1.21
C GLU A 135 -7.95 10.52 2.36
N PRO A 136 -8.20 9.25 2.67
CA PRO A 136 -8.94 8.89 3.87
C PRO A 136 -8.25 9.54 5.09
N GLN A 137 -8.98 10.35 5.82
CA GLN A 137 -8.45 10.96 7.05
C GLN A 137 -8.05 9.82 8.00
N GLU A 138 -6.78 9.77 8.40
CA GLU A 138 -6.36 8.94 9.52
C GLU A 138 -7.18 9.42 10.72
N LYS A 139 -8.07 8.58 11.23
CA LYS A 139 -8.67 8.82 12.54
C LYS A 139 -7.51 8.81 13.52
N VAL A 140 -7.13 10.00 13.97
CA VAL A 140 -6.24 10.14 15.12
C VAL A 140 -6.94 9.36 16.23
N PRO A 141 -6.30 8.36 16.88
CA PRO A 141 -6.90 7.73 18.03
C PRO A 141 -7.22 8.86 19.02
N GLU A 142 -8.49 8.97 19.41
CA GLU A 142 -8.86 9.86 20.51
C GLU A 142 -7.89 9.55 21.65
N GLU A 143 -7.20 10.58 22.15
CA GLU A 143 -6.36 10.46 23.31
C GLU A 143 -7.15 9.69 24.36
N ILE A 144 -6.63 8.52 24.75
CA ILE A 144 -7.15 7.78 25.89
C ILE A 144 -6.96 8.75 27.05
N GLU A 145 -8.06 9.36 27.54
CA GLU A 145 -8.03 10.10 28.79
C GLU A 145 -7.37 9.18 29.81
N VAL A 146 -6.19 9.58 30.23
CA VAL A 146 -5.49 8.91 31.32
C VAL A 146 -6.37 9.10 32.53
N VAL A 147 -7.15 8.09 32.86
CA VAL A 147 -7.94 8.08 34.08
C VAL A 147 -6.91 8.00 35.20
N ASP A 148 -6.78 9.11 35.95
CA ASP A 148 -5.88 9.19 37.07
C ASP A 148 -6.14 8.00 38.05
N GLU A 149 -5.16 7.08 38.12
CA GLU A 149 -5.21 5.95 39.05
C GLU A 149 -5.35 6.38 40.51
N GLU A 150 -5.03 7.63 40.84
CA GLU A 150 -5.20 8.19 42.21
C GLU A 150 -6.67 8.31 42.62
N ALA A 151 -7.61 8.44 41.67
CA ALA A 151 -9.04 8.52 42.02
C ALA A 151 -9.65 7.18 42.44
N LEU A 152 -9.11 6.07 41.90
CA LEU A 152 -9.57 4.71 42.24
C LEU A 152 -9.05 4.21 43.59
N GLU A 153 -7.88 4.67 44.04
CA GLU A 153 -7.38 4.33 45.38
C GLU A 153 -8.10 5.07 46.52
N ALA A 154 -8.65 6.28 46.25
CA ALA A 154 -9.40 7.04 47.25
C ALA A 154 -10.79 6.47 47.54
N GLU A 155 -11.44 5.84 46.57
CA GLU A 155 -12.74 5.18 46.78
C GLU A 155 -12.63 3.82 47.47
N SER A 156 -11.57 3.07 47.24
CA SER A 156 -11.34 1.78 47.90
C SER A 156 -11.05 1.93 49.39
N LYS A 157 -10.41 3.04 49.83
CA LYS A 157 -10.11 3.33 51.26
C LYS A 157 -11.33 3.83 52.05
N LYS A 158 -12.35 4.37 51.37
CA LYS A 158 -13.63 4.77 52.05
C LYS A 158 -14.60 3.62 52.28
N LYS A 159 -14.49 2.51 51.53
CA LYS A 159 -15.36 1.34 51.70
C LYS A 159 -14.90 0.37 52.80
N SER A 160 -13.65 0.43 53.24
CA SER A 160 -13.13 -0.47 54.26
C SER A 160 -13.25 0.08 55.72
N GLN A 161 -13.79 1.31 55.93
CA GLN A 161 -13.96 1.87 57.26
C GLN A 161 -15.40 1.87 57.82
N ASN A 162 -16.37 1.32 57.05
CA ASN A 162 -17.77 1.34 57.50
C ASN A 162 -18.36 -0.03 57.84
N ASP A 163 -17.54 -1.06 58.03
CA ASP A 163 -18.03 -2.43 58.30
C ASP A 163 -17.48 -3.02 59.62
N ASP A 164 -17.41 -2.20 60.68
CA ASP A 164 -17.08 -2.69 62.00
C ASP A 164 -17.90 -1.99 63.12
N SER A 165 -19.24 -2.15 63.08
CA SER A 165 -20.08 -1.93 64.25
C SER A 165 -21.48 -2.47 64.00
N ASP A 166 -21.71 -3.75 64.10
CA ASP A 166 -22.95 -4.33 64.64
C ASP A 166 -22.77 -5.82 64.95
N GLN A 167 -22.39 -6.15 66.18
CA GLN A 167 -22.57 -7.49 66.70
C GLN A 167 -23.68 -7.43 67.77
N PRO A 168 -24.79 -8.13 67.59
CA PRO A 168 -25.77 -8.34 68.64
C PRO A 168 -25.27 -9.38 69.66
N LYS A 169 -25.21 -9.01 70.92
CA LYS A 169 -25.04 -9.93 72.04
C LYS A 169 -26.27 -10.81 72.18
N LEU A 170 -26.09 -12.11 72.10
CA LEU A 170 -27.05 -13.13 72.52
C LEU A 170 -26.77 -13.55 73.98
N PHE A 171 -27.82 -13.46 74.78
CA PHE A 171 -27.90 -14.14 76.07
C PHE A 171 -28.25 -15.62 75.86
#